data_86950603410fb4419f2eba411d4fa164
#
_entry.id   86950603410fb4419f2eba411d4fa164
#
_cell.length_a   1.000
_cell.length_b   1.000
_cell.length_c   1.000
_cell.angle_alpha   90.00
_cell.angle_beta   90.00
_cell.angle_gamma   90.00
#
_symmetry.space_group_name_H-M   'P 1'
#
loop_
_entity.id
_entity.type
_entity.pdbx_description
1 polymer ?
#
loop_
_entity_poly.entity_id
_entity_poly.type
_entity_poly.pdbx_seq_one_letter_code
_entity_poly.pdbx_strand_id
1 'polypeptide(L)'
;MGWLIVDGHQDIAMSLLEDPTRDFAAPAPAGRALSLADARRGGLAVILATIFAPQGHGGNGSPTETAEKQVRWYDELLHRHAEQIFRLESRGDLSLCAPGGPIGIVHLMEGADPIRSVRELARWVDRGVRIVAPAWNTPNRWCGGVEDGSGLTPDGVALIEEMGKLGVVPD
;
A
#
# COMPACT_ATOMS: atom_id res chain seq x y z
N MET A 1 -22.76 0.29 -19.38
CA MET A 1 -21.98 0.73 -18.20
C MET A 1 -21.05 -0.41 -17.83
N GLY A 2 -19.74 -0.19 -17.83
CA GLY A 2 -18.77 -1.18 -17.34
C GLY A 2 -18.65 -1.06 -15.81
N TRP A 3 -18.34 -2.17 -15.13
CA TRP A 3 -18.03 -2.18 -13.72
C TRP A 3 -16.66 -1.54 -13.50
N LEU A 4 -16.49 -0.77 -12.42
CA LEU A 4 -15.20 -0.37 -11.90
C LEU A 4 -14.76 -1.43 -10.89
N ILE A 5 -13.65 -2.10 -11.14
CA ILE A 5 -13.14 -3.14 -10.26
C ILE A 5 -12.05 -2.52 -9.39
N VAL A 6 -12.19 -2.70 -8.08
CA VAL A 6 -11.19 -2.31 -7.09
C VAL A 6 -10.53 -3.57 -6.56
N ASP A 7 -9.22 -3.64 -6.68
CA ASP A 7 -8.41 -4.67 -6.03
C ASP A 7 -7.98 -4.16 -4.65
N GLY A 8 -8.42 -4.86 -3.62
CA GLY A 8 -8.26 -4.44 -2.23
C GLY A 8 -6.86 -4.66 -1.64
N HIS A 9 -5.97 -5.41 -2.31
CA HIS A 9 -4.65 -5.70 -1.76
C HIS A 9 -3.69 -6.27 -2.80
N GLN A 10 -2.56 -5.58 -3.05
CA GLN A 10 -1.52 -6.07 -3.97
C GLN A 10 -0.10 -5.74 -3.49
N ASP A 11 0.71 -6.76 -3.21
CA ASP A 11 2.11 -6.67 -2.77
C ASP A 11 3.08 -6.40 -3.93
N ILE A 12 2.81 -5.36 -4.72
CA ILE A 12 3.56 -5.11 -5.96
C ILE A 12 5.02 -4.75 -5.65
N ALA A 13 5.24 -3.73 -4.80
CA ALA A 13 6.59 -3.24 -4.52
C ALA A 13 7.45 -4.29 -3.82
N MET A 14 6.89 -5.03 -2.84
CA MET A 14 7.59 -6.12 -2.17
C MET A 14 8.06 -7.17 -3.19
N SER A 15 7.14 -7.70 -4.00
CA SER A 15 7.42 -8.76 -4.98
C SER A 15 8.45 -8.35 -6.04
N LEU A 16 8.50 -7.07 -6.42
CA LEU A 16 9.39 -6.59 -7.47
C LEU A 16 10.75 -6.10 -6.93
N LEU A 17 10.81 -5.71 -5.67
CA LEU A 17 12.09 -5.45 -5.00
C LEU A 17 12.83 -6.76 -4.67
N GLU A 18 12.12 -7.86 -4.48
CA GLU A 18 12.68 -9.21 -4.31
C GLU A 18 13.17 -9.79 -5.64
N ASP A 19 12.55 -9.42 -6.76
CA ASP A 19 12.94 -9.86 -8.10
C ASP A 19 13.06 -8.66 -9.06
N PRO A 20 14.16 -7.92 -9.02
CA PRO A 20 14.36 -6.71 -9.83
C PRO A 20 14.50 -6.99 -11.33
N THR A 21 14.54 -8.26 -11.76
CA THR A 21 14.52 -8.62 -13.18
C THR A 21 13.13 -8.51 -13.81
N ARG A 22 12.09 -8.41 -12.97
CA ARG A 22 10.71 -8.29 -13.44
C ARG A 22 10.35 -6.83 -13.74
N ASP A 23 9.62 -6.67 -14.83
CA ASP A 23 8.98 -5.40 -15.19
C ASP A 23 7.47 -5.49 -14.92
N PHE A 24 6.96 -4.63 -14.04
CA PHE A 24 5.52 -4.56 -13.73
C PHE A 24 4.68 -4.20 -14.96
N ALA A 25 5.24 -3.47 -15.94
CA ALA A 25 4.52 -3.10 -17.15
C ALA A 25 4.32 -4.28 -18.12
N ALA A 26 5.25 -5.25 -18.10
CA ALA A 26 5.17 -6.44 -18.93
C ALA A 26 4.16 -7.47 -18.38
N PRO A 27 3.58 -8.33 -19.22
CA PRO A 27 2.71 -9.42 -18.76
C PRO A 27 3.43 -10.28 -17.71
N ALA A 28 2.70 -10.63 -16.63
CA ALA A 28 3.27 -11.48 -15.59
C ALA A 28 3.56 -12.89 -16.14
N PRO A 29 4.69 -13.51 -15.76
CA PRO A 29 4.96 -14.90 -16.08
C PRO A 29 3.89 -15.83 -15.47
N ALA A 30 3.67 -16.98 -16.08
CA ALA A 30 2.71 -17.97 -15.58
C ALA A 30 2.96 -18.31 -14.10
N GLY A 31 1.91 -18.32 -13.28
CA GLY A 31 1.98 -18.60 -11.85
C GLY A 31 2.52 -17.45 -10.99
N ARG A 32 2.70 -16.25 -11.56
CA ARG A 32 3.11 -15.05 -10.84
C ARG A 32 1.93 -14.07 -10.69
N ALA A 33 2.11 -13.16 -9.74
CA ALA A 33 1.12 -12.14 -9.43
C ALA A 33 0.97 -11.10 -10.56
N LEU A 34 0.07 -10.20 -10.35
CA LEU A 34 -0.37 -9.11 -11.20
C LEU A 34 0.77 -8.37 -11.94
N SER A 35 0.46 -7.98 -13.17
CA SER A 35 1.18 -6.95 -13.93
C SER A 35 0.22 -5.82 -14.33
N LEU A 36 0.77 -4.70 -14.75
CA LEU A 36 -0.04 -3.58 -15.26
C LEU A 36 -0.85 -4.00 -16.49
N ALA A 37 -0.26 -4.82 -17.38
CA ALA A 37 -0.95 -5.36 -18.55
C ALA A 37 -2.12 -6.27 -18.15
N ASP A 38 -1.95 -7.11 -17.12
CA ASP A 38 -2.99 -8.00 -16.62
C ASP A 38 -4.08 -7.22 -15.90
N ALA A 39 -3.72 -6.24 -15.08
CA ALA A 39 -4.65 -5.34 -14.40
C ALA A 39 -5.59 -4.63 -15.39
N ARG A 40 -5.02 -4.06 -16.45
CA ARG A 40 -5.80 -3.41 -17.51
C ARG A 40 -6.69 -4.38 -18.25
N ARG A 41 -6.18 -5.57 -18.60
CA ARG A 41 -6.97 -6.61 -19.27
C ARG A 41 -8.11 -7.12 -18.38
N GLY A 42 -7.90 -7.18 -17.07
CA GLY A 42 -8.90 -7.54 -16.06
C GLY A 42 -9.90 -6.42 -15.75
N GLY A 43 -9.70 -5.21 -16.27
CA GLY A 43 -10.61 -4.08 -16.03
C GLY A 43 -10.46 -3.45 -14.64
N LEU A 44 -9.29 -3.59 -13.99
CA LEU A 44 -9.03 -2.92 -12.71
C LEU A 44 -9.03 -1.40 -12.92
N ALA A 45 -9.74 -0.70 -12.06
CA ALA A 45 -9.80 0.76 -12.03
C ALA A 45 -9.02 1.35 -10.85
N VAL A 46 -8.92 0.60 -9.75
CA VAL A 46 -8.17 0.99 -8.54
C VAL A 46 -7.43 -0.21 -7.99
N ILE A 47 -6.22 -0.01 -7.52
CA ILE A 47 -5.42 -0.99 -6.79
C ILE A 47 -4.99 -0.39 -5.45
N LEU A 48 -5.30 -1.09 -4.34
CA LEU A 48 -4.69 -0.81 -3.06
C LEU A 48 -3.30 -1.45 -3.04
N ALA A 49 -2.30 -0.61 -3.27
CA ALA A 49 -0.90 -1.01 -3.43
C ALA A 49 -0.22 -1.06 -2.07
N THR A 50 0.16 -2.27 -1.65
CA THR A 50 0.60 -2.55 -0.30
C THR A 50 2.03 -2.07 -0.04
N ILE A 51 2.23 -1.48 1.12
CA ILE A 51 3.53 -1.23 1.76
C ILE A 51 3.61 -2.23 2.90
N PHE A 52 4.37 -3.31 2.72
CA PHE A 52 4.53 -4.37 3.71
C PHE A 52 5.96 -4.40 4.24
N ALA A 53 6.13 -4.05 5.51
CA ALA A 53 7.43 -3.95 6.14
C ALA A 53 7.39 -4.27 7.64
N PRO A 54 6.94 -5.48 8.03
CA PRO A 54 6.91 -5.86 9.43
C PRO A 54 8.32 -6.05 9.99
N GLN A 55 8.43 -6.01 11.32
CA GLN A 55 9.69 -6.26 12.01
C GLN A 55 10.25 -7.64 11.64
N GLY A 56 11.52 -7.70 11.25
CA GLY A 56 12.21 -8.93 10.84
C GLY A 56 12.00 -9.36 9.39
N HIS A 57 11.19 -8.66 8.59
CA HIS A 57 11.05 -8.85 7.15
C HIS A 57 11.90 -7.82 6.37
N GLY A 58 12.35 -8.21 5.18
CA GLY A 58 13.10 -7.30 4.31
C GLY A 58 14.61 -7.23 4.55
N GLY A 59 15.18 -8.24 5.22
CA GLY A 59 16.64 -8.33 5.46
C GLY A 59 17.10 -7.48 6.64
N ASN A 60 18.26 -6.84 6.54
CA ASN A 60 18.91 -6.10 7.63
C ASN A 60 18.38 -4.67 7.85
N GLY A 61 17.33 -4.25 7.13
CA GLY A 61 16.75 -2.92 7.27
C GLY A 61 15.71 -2.83 8.39
N SER A 62 15.51 -1.63 8.93
CA SER A 62 14.38 -1.36 9.81
C SER A 62 13.06 -1.36 9.01
N PRO A 63 11.90 -1.61 9.66
CA PRO A 63 10.59 -1.48 9.01
C PRO A 63 10.42 -0.14 8.26
N THR A 64 10.85 0.96 8.87
CA THR A 64 10.80 2.30 8.25
C THR A 64 11.63 2.36 6.96
N GLU A 65 12.85 1.85 6.96
CA GLU A 65 13.72 1.86 5.76
C GLU A 65 13.16 0.96 4.65
N THR A 66 12.60 -0.20 5.02
CA THR A 66 11.96 -1.12 4.08
C THR A 66 10.73 -0.47 3.43
N ALA A 67 9.86 0.14 4.23
CA ALA A 67 8.69 0.85 3.73
C ALA A 67 9.07 2.03 2.82
N GLU A 68 10.11 2.78 3.19
CA GLU A 68 10.65 3.89 2.38
C GLU A 68 11.15 3.43 1.00
N LYS A 69 11.77 2.25 0.93
CA LYS A 69 12.19 1.66 -0.36
C LYS A 69 10.99 1.33 -1.23
N GLN A 70 9.93 0.75 -0.64
CA GLN A 70 8.71 0.40 -1.37
C GLN A 70 7.99 1.66 -1.87
N VAL A 71 7.87 2.70 -1.05
CA VAL A 71 7.25 3.97 -1.46
C VAL A 71 8.04 4.63 -2.58
N ARG A 72 9.40 4.68 -2.50
CA ARG A 72 10.21 5.21 -3.60
C ARG A 72 10.03 4.41 -4.89
N TRP A 73 9.92 3.09 -4.78
CA TRP A 73 9.65 2.25 -5.94
C TRP A 73 8.30 2.58 -6.58
N TYR A 74 7.24 2.80 -5.77
CA TYR A 74 5.95 3.27 -6.28
C TYR A 74 6.03 4.66 -6.91
N ASP A 75 6.78 5.60 -6.32
CA ASP A 75 6.99 6.93 -6.90
C ASP A 75 7.62 6.84 -8.30
N GLU A 76 8.63 5.98 -8.46
CA GLU A 76 9.27 5.73 -9.75
C GLU A 76 8.34 5.05 -10.76
N LEU A 77 7.52 4.09 -10.30
CA LEU A 77 6.54 3.42 -11.13
C LEU A 77 5.50 4.41 -11.67
N LEU A 78 4.93 5.23 -10.78
CA LEU A 78 3.95 6.26 -11.12
C LEU A 78 4.52 7.27 -12.11
N HIS A 79 5.77 7.68 -11.92
CA HIS A 79 6.45 8.59 -12.85
C HIS A 79 6.66 7.95 -14.22
N ARG A 80 7.14 6.71 -14.28
CA ARG A 80 7.40 5.99 -15.54
C ARG A 80 6.15 5.70 -16.36
N HIS A 81 5.02 5.47 -15.70
CA HIS A 81 3.77 5.03 -16.32
C HIS A 81 2.62 6.01 -16.12
N ALA A 82 2.92 7.31 -16.03
CA ALA A 82 1.95 8.38 -15.71
C ALA A 82 0.71 8.44 -16.64
N GLU A 83 0.81 7.90 -17.85
CA GLU A 83 -0.35 7.78 -18.76
C GLU A 83 -1.26 6.58 -18.46
N GLN A 84 -0.78 5.61 -17.67
CA GLN A 84 -1.46 4.33 -17.41
C GLN A 84 -1.92 4.17 -15.97
N ILE A 85 -1.22 4.81 -15.03
CA ILE A 85 -1.49 4.78 -13.60
C ILE A 85 -1.34 6.17 -13.00
N PHE A 86 -2.06 6.45 -11.94
CA PHE A 86 -1.96 7.71 -11.20
C PHE A 86 -2.12 7.46 -9.70
N ARG A 87 -1.60 8.37 -8.88
CA ARG A 87 -1.83 8.30 -7.43
C ARG A 87 -3.24 8.82 -7.12
N LEU A 88 -4.05 7.97 -6.51
CA LEU A 88 -5.39 8.32 -6.05
C LEU A 88 -5.30 8.75 -4.58
N GLU A 89 -5.38 10.05 -4.32
CA GLU A 89 -5.19 10.62 -2.99
C GLU A 89 -6.45 11.25 -2.41
N SER A 90 -7.41 11.59 -3.26
CA SER A 90 -8.62 12.29 -2.87
C SER A 90 -9.87 11.73 -3.56
N ARG A 91 -11.03 12.08 -3.01
CA ARG A 91 -12.33 11.75 -3.63
C ARG A 91 -12.47 12.36 -5.05
N GLY A 92 -11.82 13.50 -5.30
CA GLY A 92 -11.84 14.15 -6.61
C GLY A 92 -11.19 13.31 -7.70
N ASP A 93 -10.13 12.56 -7.33
CA ASP A 93 -9.37 11.72 -8.25
C ASP A 93 -10.18 10.51 -8.75
N LEU A 94 -11.24 10.11 -8.02
CA LEU A 94 -12.14 9.03 -8.45
C LEU A 94 -12.80 9.33 -9.81
N SER A 95 -12.92 10.60 -10.18
CA SER A 95 -13.45 10.97 -11.50
C SER A 95 -12.54 10.56 -12.67
N LEU A 96 -11.26 10.28 -12.40
CA LEU A 96 -10.29 9.78 -13.39
C LEU A 96 -10.42 8.26 -13.60
N CYS A 97 -11.05 7.56 -12.65
CA CYS A 97 -11.27 6.12 -12.73
C CYS A 97 -12.39 5.82 -13.74
N ALA A 98 -12.04 5.19 -14.84
CA ALA A 98 -12.99 4.79 -15.88
C ALA A 98 -12.63 3.42 -16.44
N PRO A 99 -13.59 2.64 -16.95
CA PRO A 99 -13.31 1.38 -17.64
C PRO A 99 -12.32 1.60 -18.79
N GLY A 100 -11.16 0.93 -18.74
CA GLY A 100 -10.09 1.08 -19.73
C GLY A 100 -9.24 2.36 -19.59
N GLY A 101 -9.53 3.22 -18.62
CA GLY A 101 -8.75 4.40 -18.26
C GLY A 101 -7.48 4.07 -17.48
N PRO A 102 -6.77 5.10 -16.97
CA PRO A 102 -5.65 4.88 -16.07
C PRO A 102 -6.12 4.27 -14.74
N ILE A 103 -5.26 3.47 -14.11
CA ILE A 103 -5.56 2.79 -12.85
C ILE A 103 -5.12 3.68 -11.68
N GLY A 104 -6.03 3.95 -10.75
CA GLY A 104 -5.74 4.65 -9.51
C GLY A 104 -4.96 3.75 -8.54
N ILE A 105 -3.85 4.25 -8.00
CA ILE A 105 -3.04 3.57 -7.00
C ILE A 105 -3.25 4.25 -5.64
N VAL A 106 -3.68 3.49 -4.66
CA VAL A 106 -3.84 3.93 -3.25
C VAL A 106 -2.82 3.18 -2.42
N HIS A 107 -2.03 3.88 -1.63
CA HIS A 107 -1.09 3.21 -0.72
C HIS A 107 -1.81 2.70 0.53
N LEU A 108 -1.71 1.40 0.77
CA LEU A 108 -2.12 0.69 1.97
C LEU A 108 -0.87 0.23 2.72
N MET A 109 -0.73 0.59 3.99
CA MET A 109 0.35 0.11 4.85
C MET A 109 -0.16 -1.07 5.67
N GLU A 110 0.33 -2.27 5.37
CA GLU A 110 -0.02 -3.51 6.05
C GLU A 110 0.92 -3.76 7.23
N GLY A 111 0.43 -3.47 8.42
CA GLY A 111 1.21 -3.37 9.64
C GLY A 111 1.86 -2.00 9.81
N ALA A 112 1.56 -1.34 10.94
CA ALA A 112 2.06 -0.01 11.25
C ALA A 112 3.48 0.00 11.84
N ASP A 113 4.26 -1.08 11.67
CA ASP A 113 5.65 -1.21 12.11
C ASP A 113 6.57 -0.07 11.60
N PRO A 114 6.39 0.45 10.36
CA PRO A 114 7.18 1.57 9.87
C PRO A 114 6.95 2.89 10.62
N ILE A 115 5.81 3.03 11.31
CA ILE A 115 5.43 4.25 12.04
C ILE A 115 6.03 4.17 13.44
N ARG A 116 7.04 4.97 13.74
CA ARG A 116 7.77 4.94 15.03
C ARG A 116 7.08 5.74 16.14
N SER A 117 6.22 6.68 15.77
CA SER A 117 5.43 7.48 16.70
C SER A 117 4.15 7.99 16.01
N VAL A 118 3.12 8.32 16.80
CA VAL A 118 1.85 8.88 16.30
C VAL A 118 2.10 10.11 15.40
N ARG A 119 3.07 10.96 15.75
CA ARG A 119 3.41 12.17 14.97
C ARG A 119 3.98 11.87 13.59
N GLU A 120 4.57 10.69 13.38
CA GLU A 120 5.13 10.30 12.08
C GLU A 120 4.05 9.87 11.07
N LEU A 121 2.82 9.62 11.52
CA LEU A 121 1.73 9.26 10.61
C LEU A 121 1.52 10.34 9.52
N ALA A 122 1.57 11.62 9.88
CA ALA A 122 1.42 12.72 8.94
C ALA A 122 2.43 12.63 7.77
N ARG A 123 3.68 12.27 8.06
CA ARG A 123 4.71 12.08 7.04
C ARG A 123 4.35 10.96 6.05
N TRP A 124 3.75 9.88 6.51
CA TRP A 124 3.31 8.79 5.64
C TRP A 124 2.08 9.20 4.80
N VAL A 125 1.19 10.01 5.37
CA VAL A 125 0.08 10.63 4.63
C VAL A 125 0.59 11.53 3.50
N ASP A 126 1.62 12.33 3.76
CA ASP A 126 2.30 13.17 2.76
C ASP A 126 2.95 12.32 1.63
N ARG A 127 3.28 11.06 1.92
CA ARG A 127 3.79 10.06 0.96
C ARG A 127 2.68 9.25 0.27
N GLY A 128 1.41 9.62 0.46
CA GLY A 128 0.26 9.03 -0.21
C GLY A 128 -0.38 7.85 0.51
N VAL A 129 0.02 7.52 1.74
CA VAL A 129 -0.66 6.48 2.54
C VAL A 129 -2.06 6.95 2.92
N ARG A 130 -3.05 6.11 2.65
CA ARG A 130 -4.47 6.41 2.93
C ARG A 130 -5.15 5.34 3.79
N ILE A 131 -4.56 4.15 3.86
CA ILE A 131 -5.08 3.01 4.64
C ILE A 131 -3.93 2.45 5.46
N VAL A 132 -4.16 2.15 6.73
CA VAL A 132 -3.15 1.56 7.61
C VAL A 132 -3.77 0.45 8.45
N ALA A 133 -3.25 -0.76 8.36
CA ALA A 133 -3.52 -1.82 9.34
C ALA A 133 -2.58 -1.63 10.54
N PRO A 134 -3.09 -1.59 11.79
CA PRO A 134 -2.25 -1.39 12.96
C PRO A 134 -1.20 -2.51 13.17
N ALA A 135 -1.55 -3.74 12.88
CA ALA A 135 -0.65 -4.90 12.93
C ALA A 135 -1.01 -5.90 11.81
N TRP A 136 -0.11 -6.84 11.57
CA TRP A 136 -0.33 -8.00 10.72
C TRP A 136 -0.40 -9.27 11.58
N ASN A 137 0.32 -10.33 11.28
CA ASN A 137 0.30 -11.60 12.03
C ASN A 137 0.89 -11.47 13.43
N THR A 138 2.03 -10.83 13.54
CA THR A 138 2.75 -10.66 14.80
C THR A 138 2.39 -9.35 15.49
N PRO A 139 2.38 -9.33 16.83
CA PRO A 139 2.14 -8.09 17.56
C PRO A 139 3.26 -7.07 17.34
N ASN A 140 2.90 -5.81 17.37
CA ASN A 140 3.85 -4.70 17.35
C ASN A 140 3.51 -3.69 18.48
N ARG A 141 4.14 -2.52 18.48
CA ARG A 141 3.86 -1.51 19.52
C ARG A 141 2.43 -0.96 19.53
N TRP A 142 1.68 -1.12 18.43
CA TRP A 142 0.35 -0.52 18.22
C TRP A 142 -0.79 -1.48 18.53
N CYS A 143 -0.60 -2.74 18.18
CA CYS A 143 -1.67 -3.73 18.24
C CYS A 143 -1.11 -5.14 18.39
N GLY A 144 -1.87 -6.01 19.01
CA GLY A 144 -1.69 -7.45 18.88
C GLY A 144 -1.90 -7.90 17.44
N GLY A 145 -1.13 -8.91 17.02
CA GLY A 145 -1.29 -9.54 15.73
C GLY A 145 -2.37 -10.61 15.72
N VAL A 146 -2.62 -11.19 14.57
CA VAL A 146 -3.54 -12.33 14.42
C VAL A 146 -3.11 -13.50 15.29
N GLU A 147 -1.81 -13.70 15.51
CA GLU A 147 -1.25 -14.84 16.26
C GLU A 147 -1.52 -14.75 17.76
N ASP A 148 -1.59 -13.58 18.38
CA ASP A 148 -1.80 -13.43 19.82
C ASP A 148 -3.20 -12.93 20.20
N GLY A 149 -3.95 -12.38 19.25
CA GLY A 149 -5.33 -11.96 19.44
C GLY A 149 -5.52 -10.82 20.46
N SER A 150 -4.43 -10.19 20.94
CA SER A 150 -4.54 -9.00 21.78
C SER A 150 -4.98 -7.78 20.95
N GLY A 151 -5.73 -6.86 21.55
CA GLY A 151 -6.25 -5.68 20.88
C GLY A 151 -5.23 -4.54 20.77
N LEU A 152 -5.74 -3.33 20.55
CA LEU A 152 -4.92 -2.12 20.50
C LEU A 152 -4.21 -1.87 21.84
N THR A 153 -2.97 -1.46 21.76
CA THR A 153 -2.24 -0.88 22.90
C THR A 153 -2.71 0.57 23.16
N PRO A 154 -2.36 1.19 24.29
CA PRO A 154 -2.63 2.63 24.49
C PRO A 154 -2.05 3.50 23.38
N ASP A 155 -0.84 3.17 22.87
CA ASP A 155 -0.23 3.85 21.71
C ASP A 155 -1.04 3.59 20.44
N GLY A 156 -1.58 2.38 20.26
CA GLY A 156 -2.45 2.01 19.16
C GLY A 156 -3.75 2.78 19.12
N VAL A 157 -4.38 2.99 20.29
CA VAL A 157 -5.58 3.85 20.40
C VAL A 157 -5.25 5.27 19.93
N ALA A 158 -4.14 5.83 20.39
CA ALA A 158 -3.71 7.17 19.98
C ALA A 158 -3.38 7.23 18.45
N LEU A 159 -2.86 6.15 17.88
CA LEU A 159 -2.63 6.06 16.43
C LEU A 159 -3.95 6.10 15.67
N ILE A 160 -4.96 5.31 16.08
CA ILE A 160 -6.30 5.30 15.45
C ILE A 160 -6.98 6.67 15.53
N GLU A 161 -6.87 7.34 16.67
CA GLU A 161 -7.41 8.71 16.83
C GLU A 161 -6.74 9.69 15.85
N GLU A 162 -5.42 9.58 15.66
CA GLU A 162 -4.70 10.43 14.73
C GLU A 162 -5.02 10.09 13.27
N MET A 163 -5.20 8.81 12.95
CA MET A 163 -5.69 8.37 11.63
C MET A 163 -7.02 9.04 11.30
N GLY A 164 -7.95 9.07 12.23
CA GLY A 164 -9.23 9.75 12.06
C GLY A 164 -9.10 11.25 11.76
N LYS A 165 -8.16 11.95 12.43
CA LYS A 165 -7.90 13.38 12.18
C LYS A 165 -7.27 13.64 10.80
N LEU A 166 -6.43 12.75 10.35
CA LEU A 166 -5.71 12.87 9.07
C LEU A 166 -6.46 12.25 7.87
N GLY A 167 -7.65 11.68 8.10
CA GLY A 167 -8.44 11.04 7.05
C GLY A 167 -7.86 9.72 6.54
N VAL A 168 -7.07 9.04 7.39
CA VAL A 168 -6.55 7.69 7.12
C VAL A 168 -7.55 6.65 7.58
N VAL A 169 -7.80 5.66 6.75
CA VAL A 169 -8.72 4.55 7.04
C VAL A 169 -7.96 3.48 7.83
N PRO A 170 -8.42 3.08 9.03
CA PRO A 170 -7.91 1.90 9.70
C PRO A 170 -8.46 0.64 9.01
N ASP A 171 -7.57 -0.33 8.79
CA ASP A 171 -7.90 -1.63 8.18
C ASP A 171 -7.95 -2.74 9.27
#